data_67777cedc6281e9f745a48591c9034a7
#
_entry.id   67777cedc6281e9f745a48591c9034a7
#
_cell.length_a   1.000
_cell.length_b   1.000
_cell.length_c   1.000
_cell.angle_alpha   90.00
_cell.angle_beta   90.00
_cell.angle_gamma   90.00
#
_symmetry.space_group_name_H-M   'P 1'
#
loop_
_entity.id
_entity.type
_entity.pdbx_description
1 polymer ?
#
loop_
_entity_poly.entity_id
_entity_poly.type
_entity_poly.pdbx_seq_one_letter_code
_entity_poly.pdbx_strand_id
1 'polypeptide(L)'
;MSLLSALLDRIFPAKCPFCGRVLDRPGICDACRGELPWTEGADALRRGPGGFLCAAPLWYQGLAREGLHRFKFRGMSSAAAPLGELIAGCAAEHFSGAFDTVTWVPASPRRLRQRGYDQARLLAESACRLWETKPLPLLRKTVHN
;
A
#
# COMPACT_ATOMS: atom_id res chain seq x y z
N MET A 1 0.99 19.19 18.52
CA MET A 1 0.88 17.72 18.67
C MET A 1 0.14 17.47 19.97
N SER A 2 -0.96 16.73 19.93
CA SER A 2 -1.81 16.44 21.11
C SER A 2 -1.09 15.41 22.00
N LEU A 3 -1.19 15.54 23.34
CA LEU A 3 -0.71 14.54 24.32
C LEU A 3 -1.26 13.14 24.02
N LEU A 4 -2.47 13.06 23.47
CA LEU A 4 -3.12 11.81 23.07
C LEU A 4 -2.40 11.16 21.87
N SER A 5 -1.93 11.94 20.89
CA SER A 5 -1.17 11.38 19.76
C SER A 5 0.18 10.82 20.21
N ALA A 6 0.88 11.53 21.09
CA ALA A 6 2.16 11.05 21.65
C ALA A 6 1.99 9.76 22.49
N LEU A 7 0.89 9.61 23.20
CA LEU A 7 0.57 8.39 23.95
C LEU A 7 0.23 7.22 23.01
N LEU A 8 -0.55 7.48 21.96
CA LEU A 8 -0.90 6.48 20.95
C LEU A 8 0.33 6.02 20.16
N ASP A 9 1.24 6.92 19.83
CA ASP A 9 2.50 6.59 19.14
C ASP A 9 3.41 5.71 20.01
N ARG A 10 3.31 5.86 21.33
CA ARG A 10 4.06 5.04 22.28
C ARG A 10 3.48 3.64 22.46
N ILE A 11 2.16 3.49 22.35
CA ILE A 11 1.46 2.20 22.45
C ILE A 11 1.48 1.45 21.10
N PHE A 12 1.41 2.19 19.99
CA PHE A 12 1.42 1.66 18.63
C PHE A 12 2.53 2.33 17.79
N PRO A 13 3.79 2.03 18.08
CA PRO A 13 4.90 2.67 17.37
C PRO A 13 4.86 2.32 15.88
N ALA A 14 5.30 3.27 15.06
CA ALA A 14 5.49 3.03 13.64
C ALA A 14 6.45 1.85 13.43
N LYS A 15 6.14 0.98 12.46
CA LYS A 15 6.97 -0.18 12.14
C LYS A 15 7.26 -0.22 10.65
N CYS A 16 8.48 -0.60 10.30
CA CYS A 16 8.83 -0.89 8.92
C CYS A 16 7.93 -2.02 8.38
N PRO A 17 7.22 -1.82 7.24
CA PRO A 17 6.33 -2.84 6.70
C PRO A 17 7.05 -4.13 6.31
N PHE A 18 8.35 -4.06 6.00
CA PHE A 18 9.11 -5.17 5.47
C PHE A 18 9.83 -6.00 6.53
N CYS A 19 10.46 -5.40 7.54
CA CYS A 19 11.15 -6.15 8.61
C CYS A 19 10.44 -6.10 9.98
N GLY A 20 9.47 -5.20 10.16
CA GLY A 20 8.76 -5.03 11.45
C GLY A 20 9.54 -4.25 12.50
N ARG A 21 10.75 -3.73 12.20
CA ARG A 21 11.52 -2.86 13.11
C ARG A 21 10.70 -1.64 13.49
N VAL A 22 10.74 -1.27 14.75
CA VAL A 22 10.15 -0.01 15.25
C VAL A 22 10.91 1.18 14.67
N LEU A 23 10.17 2.19 14.27
CA LEU A 23 10.67 3.43 13.69
C LEU A 23 10.12 4.62 14.47
N ASP A 24 10.81 5.75 14.43
CA ASP A 24 10.37 7.00 15.06
C ASP A 24 9.21 7.64 14.30
N ARG A 25 9.06 7.32 13.01
CA ARG A 25 7.99 7.79 12.12
C ARG A 25 7.60 6.71 11.12
N PRO A 26 6.35 6.73 10.59
CA PRO A 26 5.95 5.81 9.54
C PRO A 26 6.89 5.88 8.33
N GLY A 27 7.29 4.71 7.81
CA GLY A 27 8.23 4.67 6.69
C GLY A 27 8.82 3.29 6.47
N ILE A 28 9.82 3.24 5.60
CA ILE A 28 10.64 2.06 5.31
C ILE A 28 12.04 2.34 5.86
N CYS A 29 12.58 1.44 6.68
CA CYS A 29 13.94 1.62 7.22
C CYS A 29 14.99 1.50 6.10
N ASP A 30 16.14 2.17 6.28
CA ASP A 30 17.19 2.25 5.26
C ASP A 30 17.72 0.87 4.84
N ALA A 31 17.89 -0.06 5.79
CA ALA A 31 18.29 -1.42 5.49
C ALA A 31 17.32 -2.12 4.51
N CYS A 32 16.01 -2.07 4.80
CA CYS A 32 15.02 -2.64 3.89
C CYS A 32 14.97 -1.89 2.55
N ARG A 33 15.09 -0.57 2.56
CA ARG A 33 15.08 0.23 1.33
C ARG A 33 16.20 -0.18 0.38
N GLY A 34 17.40 -0.50 0.90
CA GLY A 34 18.53 -0.98 0.11
C GLY A 34 18.39 -2.42 -0.39
N GLU A 35 17.56 -3.25 0.28
CA GLU A 35 17.40 -4.68 -0.08
C GLU A 35 16.09 -4.99 -0.81
N LEU A 36 15.18 -4.01 -0.94
CA LEU A 36 13.93 -4.23 -1.65
C LEU A 36 14.18 -4.53 -3.13
N PRO A 37 13.43 -5.49 -3.70
CA PRO A 37 13.54 -5.83 -5.11
C PRO A 37 12.80 -4.81 -5.98
N TRP A 38 13.39 -3.63 -6.14
CA TRP A 38 12.83 -2.56 -6.94
C TRP A 38 12.65 -2.97 -8.39
N THR A 39 11.59 -2.49 -9.03
CA THR A 39 11.44 -2.54 -10.47
C THR A 39 12.02 -1.26 -11.06
N GLU A 40 12.62 -1.35 -12.24
CA GLU A 40 13.25 -0.22 -12.91
C GLU A 40 12.74 -0.08 -14.34
N GLY A 41 12.51 1.16 -14.77
CA GLY A 41 12.14 1.48 -16.15
C GLY A 41 10.98 0.63 -16.69
N ALA A 42 11.20 -0.03 -17.82
CA ALA A 42 10.18 -0.86 -18.47
C ALA A 42 9.75 -2.08 -17.64
N ASP A 43 10.57 -2.55 -16.71
CA ASP A 43 10.24 -3.67 -15.84
C ASP A 43 9.14 -3.36 -14.81
N ALA A 44 8.94 -2.09 -14.51
CA ALA A 44 7.83 -1.66 -13.67
C ALA A 44 6.46 -1.82 -14.34
N LEU A 45 6.43 -1.87 -15.69
CA LEU A 45 5.21 -1.88 -16.49
C LEU A 45 4.89 -3.27 -17.04
N ARG A 46 3.62 -3.65 -17.00
CA ARG A 46 3.07 -4.88 -17.60
C ARG A 46 1.69 -4.61 -18.19
N ARG A 47 1.39 -5.28 -19.29
CA ARG A 47 0.01 -5.33 -19.80
C ARG A 47 -0.72 -6.48 -19.16
N GLY A 48 -1.81 -6.16 -18.46
CA GLY A 48 -2.71 -7.14 -17.87
C GLY A 48 -3.70 -7.73 -18.89
N PRO A 49 -4.45 -8.76 -18.49
CA PRO A 49 -5.55 -9.29 -19.28
C PRO A 49 -6.54 -8.18 -19.62
N GLY A 50 -7.03 -8.14 -20.86
CA GLY A 50 -7.91 -7.05 -21.33
C GLY A 50 -7.17 -5.79 -21.78
N GLY A 51 -5.83 -5.80 -21.80
CA GLY A 51 -5.01 -4.74 -22.40
C GLY A 51 -4.72 -3.53 -21.50
N PHE A 52 -5.22 -3.52 -20.25
CA PHE A 52 -4.92 -2.42 -19.33
C PHE A 52 -3.46 -2.46 -18.86
N LEU A 53 -2.90 -1.28 -18.64
CA LEU A 53 -1.54 -1.12 -18.18
C LEU A 53 -1.47 -1.27 -16.66
N CYS A 54 -0.50 -2.05 -16.19
CA CYS A 54 -0.20 -2.24 -14.78
C CYS A 54 1.19 -1.72 -14.49
N ALA A 55 1.36 -1.04 -13.36
CA ALA A 55 2.66 -0.67 -12.83
C ALA A 55 2.83 -1.21 -11.40
N ALA A 56 4.04 -1.60 -11.05
CA ALA A 56 4.37 -2.05 -9.71
C ALA A 56 5.78 -1.55 -9.33
N PRO A 57 5.97 -0.97 -8.13
CA PRO A 57 7.26 -0.45 -7.70
C PRO A 57 8.23 -1.55 -7.25
N LEU A 58 7.74 -2.76 -7.00
CA LEU A 58 8.51 -3.87 -6.45
C LEU A 58 8.15 -5.20 -7.13
N TRP A 59 9.14 -6.04 -7.34
CA TRP A 59 8.92 -7.45 -7.63
C TRP A 59 8.31 -8.16 -6.40
N TYR A 60 7.35 -9.06 -6.62
CA TYR A 60 6.71 -9.83 -5.55
C TYR A 60 7.60 -11.00 -5.10
N GLN A 61 8.71 -10.68 -4.46
CA GLN A 61 9.69 -11.65 -3.95
C GLN A 61 10.37 -11.13 -2.68
N GLY A 62 11.10 -11.99 -1.97
CA GLY A 62 11.90 -11.65 -0.79
C GLY A 62 11.15 -10.78 0.21
N LEU A 63 11.77 -9.69 0.64
CA LEU A 63 11.22 -8.75 1.62
C LEU A 63 9.88 -8.13 1.18
N ALA A 64 9.68 -7.88 -0.11
CA ALA A 64 8.43 -7.31 -0.62
C ALA A 64 7.26 -8.29 -0.38
N ARG A 65 7.45 -9.57 -0.69
CA ARG A 65 6.45 -10.62 -0.43
C ARG A 65 6.15 -10.75 1.06
N GLU A 66 7.16 -10.75 1.91
CA GLU A 66 6.99 -10.85 3.37
C GLU A 66 6.24 -9.66 3.95
N GLY A 67 6.59 -8.43 3.55
CA GLY A 67 5.93 -7.21 3.98
C GLY A 67 4.45 -7.18 3.60
N LEU A 68 4.12 -7.56 2.36
CA LEU A 68 2.73 -7.66 1.91
C LEU A 68 1.96 -8.77 2.65
N HIS A 69 2.62 -9.88 3.03
CA HIS A 69 2.02 -10.91 3.88
C HIS A 69 1.68 -10.37 5.28
N ARG A 70 2.58 -9.60 5.92
CA ARG A 70 2.31 -8.97 7.21
C ARG A 70 1.13 -8.00 7.12
N PHE A 71 1.11 -7.16 6.08
CA PHE A 71 0.01 -6.25 5.83
C PHE A 71 -1.31 -6.98 5.60
N LYS A 72 -1.31 -8.09 4.85
CA LYS A 72 -2.56 -8.84 4.55
C LYS A 72 -3.07 -9.72 5.68
N PHE A 73 -2.18 -10.28 6.51
CA PHE A 73 -2.54 -11.39 7.39
C PHE A 73 -2.15 -11.21 8.87
N ARG A 74 -1.37 -10.18 9.21
CA ARG A 74 -0.93 -9.95 10.59
C ARG A 74 -1.42 -8.63 11.19
N GLY A 75 -2.48 -8.05 10.63
CA GLY A 75 -3.12 -6.86 11.19
C GLY A 75 -2.28 -5.59 11.17
N MET A 76 -1.21 -5.52 10.34
CA MET A 76 -0.33 -4.36 10.28
C MET A 76 -0.91 -3.25 9.39
N SER A 77 -2.03 -2.66 9.80
CA SER A 77 -2.69 -1.58 9.04
C SER A 77 -1.81 -0.32 8.92
N SER A 78 -0.93 -0.08 9.88
CA SER A 78 0.05 1.03 9.85
C SER A 78 1.02 0.97 8.65
N ALA A 79 1.19 -0.21 8.04
CA ALA A 79 1.95 -0.35 6.81
C ALA A 79 1.29 0.31 5.58
N ALA A 80 0.01 0.67 5.67
CA ALA A 80 -0.71 1.29 4.54
C ALA A 80 -0.08 2.61 4.10
N ALA A 81 0.39 3.45 5.03
CA ALA A 81 1.00 4.73 4.69
C ALA A 81 2.28 4.56 3.83
N PRO A 82 3.33 3.87 4.29
CA PRO A 82 4.55 3.71 3.48
C PRO A 82 4.33 2.88 2.21
N LEU A 83 3.41 1.92 2.20
CA LEU A 83 3.07 1.18 0.98
C LEU A 83 2.26 2.03 -0.01
N GLY A 84 1.38 2.91 0.48
CA GLY A 84 0.66 3.88 -0.34
C GLY A 84 1.58 4.91 -0.98
N GLU A 85 2.63 5.35 -0.28
CA GLU A 85 3.69 6.21 -0.83
C GLU A 85 4.42 5.54 -2.00
N LEU A 86 4.74 4.26 -1.91
CA LEU A 86 5.33 3.51 -3.02
C LEU A 86 4.41 3.46 -4.23
N ILE A 87 3.10 3.23 -4.02
CA ILE A 87 2.11 3.21 -5.09
C ILE A 87 2.00 4.59 -5.73
N ALA A 88 1.95 5.66 -4.92
CA ALA A 88 1.83 7.02 -5.42
C ALA A 88 3.05 7.42 -6.25
N GLY A 89 4.26 7.10 -5.79
CA GLY A 89 5.49 7.34 -6.55
C GLY A 89 5.50 6.61 -7.89
N CYS A 90 5.17 5.32 -7.88
CA CYS A 90 5.08 4.53 -9.10
C CYS A 90 4.00 5.04 -10.07
N ALA A 91 2.85 5.47 -9.55
CA ALA A 91 1.80 6.05 -10.40
C ALA A 91 2.20 7.42 -10.96
N ALA A 92 2.89 8.25 -10.19
CA ALA A 92 3.40 9.54 -10.67
C ALA A 92 4.44 9.35 -11.79
N GLU A 93 5.29 8.34 -11.68
CA GLU A 93 6.31 8.05 -12.69
C GLU A 93 5.70 7.53 -14.01
N HIS A 94 4.71 6.62 -13.92
CA HIS A 94 4.25 5.88 -15.11
C HIS A 94 2.88 6.32 -15.63
N PHE A 95 2.09 7.04 -14.85
CA PHE A 95 0.71 7.41 -15.17
C PHE A 95 0.41 8.90 -14.97
N SER A 96 1.43 9.76 -14.90
CA SER A 96 1.22 11.21 -14.73
C SER A 96 0.33 11.76 -15.84
N GLY A 97 -0.76 12.43 -15.44
CA GLY A 97 -1.75 12.98 -16.37
C GLY A 97 -2.61 11.96 -17.13
N ALA A 98 -2.48 10.66 -16.82
CA ALA A 98 -3.21 9.59 -17.51
C ALA A 98 -4.49 9.15 -16.77
N PHE A 99 -4.76 9.69 -15.59
CA PHE A 99 -5.96 9.41 -14.81
C PHE A 99 -6.43 10.65 -14.03
N ASP A 100 -7.71 10.73 -13.78
CA ASP A 100 -8.36 11.78 -12.99
C ASP A 100 -9.03 11.21 -11.72
N THR A 101 -9.11 9.89 -11.62
CA THR A 101 -9.84 9.20 -10.57
C THR A 101 -9.10 7.96 -10.09
N VAL A 102 -9.11 7.75 -8.78
CA VAL A 102 -8.57 6.55 -8.13
C VAL A 102 -9.71 5.73 -7.54
N THR A 103 -9.67 4.45 -7.73
CA THR A 103 -10.57 3.47 -7.09
C THR A 103 -9.78 2.27 -6.59
N TRP A 104 -10.44 1.34 -5.92
CA TRP A 104 -9.83 0.09 -5.46
C TRP A 104 -10.75 -1.10 -5.71
N VAL A 105 -10.18 -2.28 -5.82
CA VAL A 105 -10.95 -3.53 -5.83
C VAL A 105 -11.28 -3.91 -4.38
N PRO A 106 -12.55 -3.89 -3.97
CA PRO A 106 -12.93 -4.09 -2.58
C PRO A 106 -12.70 -5.52 -2.11
N ALA A 107 -12.34 -5.68 -0.84
CA ALA A 107 -12.27 -6.98 -0.19
C ALA A 107 -13.67 -7.61 -0.07
N SER A 108 -13.75 -8.96 -0.13
CA SER A 108 -15.03 -9.63 0.13
C SER A 108 -15.42 -9.45 1.62
N PRO A 109 -16.73 -9.50 1.97
CA PRO A 109 -17.19 -9.41 3.36
C PRO A 109 -16.53 -10.42 4.30
N ARG A 110 -16.26 -11.63 3.80
CA ARG A 110 -15.52 -12.67 4.54
C ARG A 110 -14.09 -12.21 4.86
N ARG A 111 -13.37 -11.70 3.87
CA ARG A 111 -11.99 -11.21 4.07
C ARG A 111 -11.95 -9.98 4.96
N LEU A 112 -12.93 -9.09 4.83
CA LEU A 112 -13.03 -7.91 5.69
C LEU A 112 -13.22 -8.29 7.16
N ARG A 113 -14.11 -9.24 7.46
CA ARG A 113 -14.29 -9.78 8.82
C ARG A 113 -13.03 -10.46 9.35
N GLN A 114 -12.34 -11.24 8.51
CA GLN A 114 -11.12 -11.95 8.88
C GLN A 114 -9.93 -11.01 9.15
N ARG A 115 -9.82 -9.93 8.39
CA ARG A 115 -8.65 -9.03 8.41
C ARG A 115 -8.87 -7.77 9.24
N GLY A 116 -10.14 -7.40 9.49
CA GLY A 116 -10.52 -6.18 10.20
C GLY A 116 -10.48 -4.91 9.35
N TYR A 117 -9.92 -4.96 8.12
CA TYR A 117 -9.84 -3.82 7.21
C TYR A 117 -9.74 -4.25 5.73
N ASP A 118 -10.07 -3.32 4.85
CA ASP A 118 -9.87 -3.46 3.40
C ASP A 118 -8.49 -2.90 3.02
N GLN A 119 -7.56 -3.80 2.70
CA GLN A 119 -6.18 -3.43 2.38
C GLN A 119 -6.08 -2.53 1.15
N ALA A 120 -6.83 -2.85 0.09
CA ALA A 120 -6.79 -2.10 -1.15
C ALA A 120 -7.33 -0.68 -0.95
N ARG A 121 -8.39 -0.54 -0.14
CA ARG A 121 -8.92 0.75 0.27
C ARG A 121 -7.90 1.58 1.03
N LEU A 122 -7.26 1.00 2.06
CA LEU A 122 -6.24 1.70 2.85
C LEU A 122 -5.05 2.17 2.00
N LEU A 123 -4.62 1.35 1.03
CA LEU A 123 -3.56 1.73 0.09
C LEU A 123 -4.00 2.87 -0.81
N ALA A 124 -5.20 2.80 -1.38
CA ALA A 124 -5.75 3.87 -2.22
C ALA A 124 -5.91 5.17 -1.44
N GLU A 125 -6.45 5.12 -0.21
CA GLU A 125 -6.57 6.29 0.67
C GLU A 125 -5.20 6.89 1.02
N SER A 126 -4.19 6.04 1.24
CA SER A 126 -2.83 6.49 1.57
C SER A 126 -2.11 7.11 0.36
N ALA A 127 -2.28 6.54 -0.83
CA ALA A 127 -1.73 7.11 -2.06
C ALA A 127 -2.41 8.45 -2.41
N CYS A 128 -3.74 8.52 -2.33
CA CYS A 128 -4.51 9.71 -2.64
C CYS A 128 -4.20 10.90 -1.73
N ARG A 129 -3.77 10.66 -0.48
CA ARG A 129 -3.34 11.75 0.41
C ARG A 129 -2.17 12.56 -0.15
N LEU A 130 -1.26 11.94 -0.90
CA LEU A 130 -0.13 12.61 -1.53
C LEU A 130 -0.54 13.49 -2.72
N TRP A 131 -1.72 13.25 -3.27
CA TRP A 131 -2.32 14.06 -4.34
C TRP A 131 -3.46 14.95 -3.85
N GLU A 132 -3.61 15.09 -2.51
CA GLU A 132 -4.67 15.90 -1.87
C GLU A 132 -6.08 15.58 -2.37
N THR A 133 -6.32 14.29 -2.71
CA THR A 133 -7.58 13.78 -3.24
C THR A 133 -8.09 12.59 -2.43
N LYS A 134 -9.23 12.04 -2.82
CA LYS A 134 -9.84 10.86 -2.18
C LYS A 134 -10.20 9.81 -3.23
N PRO A 135 -9.98 8.52 -2.92
CA PRO A 135 -10.42 7.46 -3.81
C PRO A 135 -11.94 7.31 -3.78
N LEU A 136 -12.54 6.94 -4.91
CA LEU A 136 -13.97 6.73 -5.07
C LEU A 136 -14.33 5.24 -5.10
N PRO A 137 -15.42 4.80 -4.43
CA PRO A 137 -15.86 3.41 -4.41
C PRO A 137 -16.64 3.05 -5.69
N LEU A 138 -15.95 2.97 -6.82
CA LEU A 138 -16.56 2.72 -8.13
C LEU A 138 -16.81 1.23 -8.42
N LEU A 139 -16.20 0.33 -7.65
CA LEU A 139 -16.25 -1.11 -7.86
C LEU A 139 -16.98 -1.83 -6.72
N ARG A 140 -17.75 -2.84 -7.08
CA ARG A 140 -18.40 -3.77 -6.14
C ARG A 140 -17.98 -5.19 -6.44
N LYS A 141 -17.60 -5.94 -5.41
CA LYS A 141 -17.31 -7.37 -5.58
C LYS A 141 -18.60 -8.17 -5.66
N THR A 142 -18.81 -8.86 -6.77
CA THR A 142 -20.02 -9.66 -7.06
C THR A 142 -19.81 -11.16 -6.83
N VAL A 143 -18.54 -11.63 -6.89
CA VAL A 143 -18.19 -13.05 -6.73
C VAL A 143 -17.30 -13.24 -5.51
N HIS A 144 -17.59 -14.25 -4.69
CA HIS A 144 -16.80 -14.63 -3.53
C HIS A 144 -15.81 -15.74 -3.93
N ASN A 145 -14.55 -15.36 -4.08
CA ASN A 145 -13.42 -16.31 -4.25
C ASN A 145 -12.71 -16.47 -2.92
#